data_6525896d232e142d32a8f4778d177545
#
_entry.id   6525896d232e142d32a8f4778d177545
#
_cell.length_a   1.000
_cell.length_b   1.000
_cell.length_c   1.000
_cell.angle_alpha   90.00
_cell.angle_beta   90.00
_cell.angle_gamma   90.00
#
_symmetry.space_group_name_H-M   'P 1'
#
loop_
_entity.id
_entity.type
_entity.pdbx_description
1 polymer ?
#
loop_
_entity_poly.entity_id
_entity_poly.type
_entity_poly.pdbx_seq_one_letter_code
_entity_poly.pdbx_strand_id
1 'polypeptide(L)'
;SINSGQSWPLFEYTGSSEIIWGFYDDDGNEVLIDTPGTGSIDVSPEKTTTYFVKVTTNGVECITEKTITVNPNPTAEVIPDYEFCDNTDDDDGNNGSITFTKADFDALIPSILGAEQAVSDYTVTFYTSSDDASTSNNAITFPYTNPEKPTTEPHWGVNITEIFVRVENNTTACFNADTKFNLVVKPKPIFYEVDDIVLCDDDRDGI
;
A
#
# COMPACT_ATOMS: atom_id res chain seq x y z
N SER A 1 16.64 -7.36 -11.64
CA SER A 1 15.71 -7.73 -10.54
C SER A 1 14.31 -7.92 -11.09
N ILE A 2 13.59 -8.84 -10.50
CA ILE A 2 12.19 -9.13 -10.84
C ILE A 2 11.36 -9.11 -9.54
N ASN A 3 10.07 -8.84 -9.68
CA ASN A 3 9.14 -8.98 -8.56
C ASN A 3 8.81 -10.46 -8.32
N SER A 4 8.47 -10.82 -7.09
CA SER A 4 8.03 -12.16 -6.74
C SER A 4 6.86 -12.61 -7.66
N GLY A 5 6.94 -13.84 -8.19
CA GLY A 5 5.92 -14.40 -9.09
C GLY A 5 6.08 -14.08 -10.58
N GLN A 6 7.10 -13.32 -10.99
CA GLN A 6 7.40 -13.13 -12.41
C GLN A 6 8.31 -14.25 -12.97
N SER A 7 8.00 -14.68 -14.18
CA SER A 7 8.75 -15.71 -14.91
C SER A 7 9.59 -15.07 -16.03
N TRP A 8 10.83 -15.50 -16.18
CA TRP A 8 11.74 -14.99 -17.19
C TRP A 8 12.54 -16.11 -17.86
N PRO A 9 12.76 -16.05 -19.20
CA PRO A 9 13.71 -16.92 -19.86
C PRO A 9 15.13 -16.57 -19.40
N LEU A 10 15.87 -17.55 -18.91
CA LEU A 10 17.22 -17.32 -18.38
C LEU A 10 18.27 -17.25 -19.50
N PHE A 11 18.24 -18.19 -20.43
CA PHE A 11 19.21 -18.31 -21.51
C PHE A 11 18.58 -18.98 -22.75
N GLU A 12 19.20 -18.79 -23.93
CA GLU A 12 18.90 -19.56 -25.14
C GLU A 12 20.17 -20.25 -25.63
N TYR A 13 20.08 -21.53 -25.97
CA TYR A 13 21.16 -22.32 -26.57
C TYR A 13 20.63 -23.13 -27.76
N THR A 14 21.31 -23.04 -28.89
CA THR A 14 20.92 -23.65 -30.17
C THR A 14 21.86 -24.75 -30.68
N GLY A 15 22.52 -25.47 -29.77
CA GLY A 15 23.46 -26.56 -30.12
C GLY A 15 22.89 -27.98 -29.92
N SER A 16 23.58 -29.00 -30.38
CA SER A 16 23.24 -30.42 -30.22
C SER A 16 23.97 -31.06 -29.02
N SER A 17 24.18 -30.35 -27.95
CA SER A 17 24.90 -30.78 -26.74
C SER A 17 23.92 -31.17 -25.62
N GLU A 18 24.42 -31.93 -24.65
CA GLU A 18 23.64 -32.19 -23.45
C GLU A 18 23.54 -30.89 -22.62
N ILE A 19 22.32 -30.47 -22.28
CA ILE A 19 22.05 -29.28 -21.51
C ILE A 19 21.42 -29.69 -20.18
N ILE A 20 21.92 -29.13 -19.08
CA ILE A 20 21.37 -29.33 -17.74
C ILE A 20 21.13 -27.96 -17.12
N TRP A 21 19.89 -27.73 -16.67
CA TRP A 21 19.49 -26.53 -15.92
C TRP A 21 19.37 -26.82 -14.45
N GLY A 22 19.80 -25.89 -13.61
CA GLY A 22 19.69 -26.02 -12.17
C GLY A 22 19.85 -24.70 -11.45
N PHE A 23 19.82 -24.76 -10.14
CA PHE A 23 20.11 -23.63 -9.26
C PHE A 23 20.91 -24.13 -8.04
N TYR A 24 21.51 -23.19 -7.31
CA TYR A 24 22.14 -23.47 -6.03
C TYR A 24 21.15 -23.21 -4.90
N ASP A 25 21.01 -24.20 -4.00
CA ASP A 25 20.24 -24.05 -2.76
C ASP A 25 20.96 -23.16 -1.74
N ASP A 26 20.36 -22.96 -0.55
CA ASP A 26 20.91 -22.10 0.50
C ASP A 26 22.23 -22.63 1.09
N ASP A 27 22.51 -23.93 0.94
CA ASP A 27 23.74 -24.58 1.36
C ASP A 27 24.81 -24.60 0.25
N GLY A 28 24.47 -24.08 -0.94
CA GLY A 28 25.35 -24.03 -2.10
C GLY A 28 25.38 -25.35 -2.91
N ASN A 29 24.45 -26.28 -2.68
CA ASN A 29 24.37 -27.50 -3.45
C ASN A 29 23.60 -27.27 -4.75
N GLU A 30 23.97 -28.02 -5.78
CA GLU A 30 23.29 -28.00 -7.07
C GLU A 30 21.95 -28.75 -7.00
N VAL A 31 20.87 -28.07 -7.38
CA VAL A 31 19.54 -28.65 -7.56
C VAL A 31 19.16 -28.61 -9.02
N LEU A 32 18.96 -29.76 -9.63
CA LEU A 32 18.64 -29.87 -11.06
C LEU A 32 17.16 -29.60 -11.31
N ILE A 33 16.83 -28.81 -12.33
CA ILE A 33 15.47 -28.47 -12.73
C ILE A 33 15.04 -29.29 -13.95
N ASP A 34 15.85 -29.31 -15.00
CA ASP A 34 15.54 -29.97 -16.27
C ASP A 34 16.76 -30.70 -16.82
N THR A 35 16.60 -31.99 -17.14
CA THR A 35 17.64 -32.88 -17.66
C THR A 35 17.08 -33.99 -18.56
N PRO A 36 17.45 -34.11 -19.84
CA PRO A 36 18.23 -33.16 -20.63
C PRO A 36 17.39 -31.92 -20.93
N GLY A 37 18.01 -30.77 -20.77
CA GLY A 37 17.34 -29.48 -20.90
C GLY A 37 16.98 -29.12 -22.34
N THR A 38 15.96 -28.31 -22.48
CA THR A 38 15.68 -27.53 -23.71
C THR A 38 16.56 -26.30 -23.77
N GLY A 39 16.55 -25.57 -24.90
CA GLY A 39 17.38 -24.37 -25.09
C GLY A 39 17.10 -23.22 -24.12
N SER A 40 15.95 -23.24 -23.40
CA SER A 40 15.57 -22.21 -22.43
C SER A 40 14.66 -22.80 -21.35
N ILE A 41 14.70 -22.19 -20.16
CA ILE A 41 13.72 -22.43 -19.08
C ILE A 41 13.15 -21.13 -18.57
N ASP A 42 11.90 -21.19 -18.11
CA ASP A 42 11.25 -20.11 -17.37
C ASP A 42 11.31 -20.43 -15.87
N VAL A 43 11.68 -19.43 -15.07
CA VAL A 43 11.80 -19.58 -13.62
C VAL A 43 11.06 -18.46 -12.88
N SER A 44 10.51 -18.78 -11.70
CA SER A 44 9.75 -17.85 -10.87
C SER A 44 10.21 -17.97 -9.41
N PRO A 45 11.44 -17.51 -9.08
CA PRO A 45 11.97 -17.64 -7.73
C PRO A 45 11.24 -16.72 -6.74
N GLU A 46 11.02 -17.22 -5.52
CA GLU A 46 10.45 -16.44 -4.39
C GLU A 46 11.52 -15.69 -3.61
N LYS A 47 12.78 -16.08 -3.75
CA LYS A 47 13.97 -15.45 -3.14
C LYS A 47 15.09 -15.29 -4.16
N THR A 48 16.04 -14.42 -3.86
CA THR A 48 17.25 -14.27 -4.69
C THR A 48 17.91 -15.63 -4.89
N THR A 49 18.03 -16.05 -6.14
CA THR A 49 18.49 -17.39 -6.51
C THR A 49 19.49 -17.30 -7.65
N THR A 50 20.60 -18.05 -7.55
CA THR A 50 21.57 -18.18 -8.62
C THR A 50 21.29 -19.47 -9.39
N TYR A 51 20.94 -19.30 -10.66
CA TYR A 51 20.71 -20.39 -11.61
C TYR A 51 21.97 -20.67 -12.41
N PHE A 52 22.10 -21.89 -12.88
CA PHE A 52 23.16 -22.27 -13.79
C PHE A 52 22.63 -23.07 -14.99
N VAL A 53 23.37 -23.01 -16.10
CA VAL A 53 23.24 -23.93 -17.20
C VAL A 53 24.61 -24.62 -17.41
N LYS A 54 24.59 -25.96 -17.47
CA LYS A 54 25.72 -26.78 -17.84
C LYS A 54 25.52 -27.28 -19.26
N VAL A 55 26.49 -27.12 -20.09
CA VAL A 55 26.49 -27.60 -21.48
C VAL A 55 27.68 -28.50 -21.68
N THR A 56 27.45 -29.77 -22.02
CA THR A 56 28.50 -30.73 -22.31
C THR A 56 28.60 -30.98 -23.81
N THR A 57 29.76 -30.70 -24.40
CA THR A 57 30.05 -30.93 -25.80
C THR A 57 31.33 -31.73 -25.92
N ASN A 58 31.29 -32.90 -26.57
CA ASN A 58 32.46 -33.79 -26.74
C ASN A 58 33.17 -34.13 -25.41
N GLY A 59 32.41 -34.28 -24.31
CA GLY A 59 32.97 -34.60 -23.00
C GLY A 59 33.56 -33.40 -22.23
N VAL A 60 33.44 -32.20 -22.76
CA VAL A 60 33.86 -30.95 -22.08
C VAL A 60 32.62 -30.25 -21.56
N GLU A 61 32.59 -30.03 -20.26
CA GLU A 61 31.51 -29.28 -19.57
C GLU A 61 31.86 -27.80 -19.45
N CYS A 62 30.93 -26.94 -19.83
CA CYS A 62 30.96 -25.50 -19.59
C CYS A 62 29.76 -25.10 -18.73
N ILE A 63 29.99 -24.26 -17.73
CA ILE A 63 28.94 -23.75 -16.80
C ILE A 63 28.81 -22.25 -17.01
N THR A 64 27.58 -21.77 -17.04
CA THR A 64 27.26 -20.34 -17.00
C THR A 64 26.20 -20.10 -15.91
N GLU A 65 26.39 -19.06 -15.12
CA GLU A 65 25.57 -18.72 -13.99
C GLU A 65 24.84 -17.39 -14.18
N LYS A 66 23.65 -17.28 -13.59
CA LYS A 66 22.88 -16.06 -13.56
C LYS A 66 22.11 -15.94 -12.24
N THR A 67 22.39 -14.87 -11.49
CA THR A 67 21.62 -14.56 -10.28
C THR A 67 20.41 -13.73 -10.65
N ILE A 68 19.22 -14.18 -10.19
CA ILE A 68 17.99 -13.42 -10.20
C ILE A 68 17.79 -12.86 -8.79
N THR A 69 17.84 -11.56 -8.68
CA THR A 69 17.60 -10.86 -7.42
C THR A 69 16.11 -10.64 -7.24
N VAL A 70 15.53 -11.20 -6.19
CA VAL A 70 14.15 -10.96 -5.79
C VAL A 70 14.15 -9.97 -4.63
N ASN A 71 13.50 -8.85 -4.84
CA ASN A 71 13.31 -7.85 -3.80
C ASN A 71 11.96 -8.08 -3.11
N PRO A 72 11.90 -8.08 -1.78
CA PRO A 72 10.62 -8.20 -1.09
C PRO A 72 9.75 -6.97 -1.37
N ASN A 73 8.44 -7.18 -1.42
CA ASN A 73 7.50 -6.06 -1.41
C ASN A 73 7.56 -5.35 -0.05
N PRO A 74 7.40 -4.03 -0.01
CA PRO A 74 7.27 -3.32 1.25
C PRO A 74 6.01 -3.77 2.01
N THR A 75 6.05 -3.62 3.32
CA THR A 75 4.85 -3.77 4.17
C THR A 75 4.11 -2.44 4.24
N ALA A 76 2.80 -2.52 4.46
CA ALA A 76 1.97 -1.37 4.77
C ALA A 76 1.08 -1.77 5.95
N GLU A 77 1.40 -1.23 7.14
CA GLU A 77 0.67 -1.54 8.36
C GLU A 77 -0.75 -0.96 8.32
N VAL A 78 -1.69 -1.70 8.90
CA VAL A 78 -3.05 -1.22 9.07
C VAL A 78 -3.07 -0.20 10.19
N ILE A 79 -3.51 1.01 9.89
CA ILE A 79 -3.69 2.07 10.89
C ILE A 79 -5.16 2.18 11.31
N PRO A 80 -5.45 2.70 12.52
CA PRO A 80 -6.82 3.02 12.92
C PRO A 80 -7.46 4.03 11.99
N ASP A 81 -8.78 4.05 11.97
CA ASP A 81 -9.55 5.08 11.29
C ASP A 81 -9.13 6.47 11.76
N TYR A 82 -9.03 7.41 10.84
CA TYR A 82 -8.63 8.78 11.10
C TYR A 82 -9.87 9.64 11.30
N GLU A 83 -10.15 10.00 12.55
CA GLU A 83 -11.40 10.60 12.96
C GLU A 83 -11.31 12.12 13.13
N PHE A 84 -12.31 12.84 12.61
CA PHE A 84 -12.44 14.29 12.72
C PHE A 84 -13.85 14.70 13.12
N CYS A 85 -13.98 15.90 13.66
CA CYS A 85 -15.28 16.56 13.75
C CYS A 85 -15.46 17.45 12.53
N ASP A 86 -16.68 17.47 11.99
CA ASP A 86 -17.06 18.40 10.93
C ASP A 86 -16.78 19.84 11.38
N ASN A 87 -16.06 20.60 10.57
CA ASN A 87 -15.84 22.01 10.83
C ASN A 87 -16.89 22.78 10.03
N THR A 88 -17.80 23.43 10.69
CA THR A 88 -18.86 24.25 10.06
C THR A 88 -18.32 25.57 9.50
N ASP A 89 -17.04 25.68 9.19
CA ASP A 89 -16.42 26.91 8.66
C ASP A 89 -16.84 27.23 7.22
N ASP A 90 -17.56 26.30 6.58
CA ASP A 90 -18.07 26.41 5.22
C ASP A 90 -19.57 26.81 5.11
N ASP A 91 -20.21 27.18 6.21
CA ASP A 91 -21.62 27.64 6.29
C ASP A 91 -22.70 26.58 5.87
N ASP A 92 -22.32 25.32 5.58
CA ASP A 92 -23.26 24.31 5.08
C ASP A 92 -23.72 23.26 6.13
N GLY A 93 -23.24 23.37 7.35
CA GLY A 93 -23.75 22.68 8.52
C GLY A 93 -23.74 21.15 8.50
N ASN A 94 -22.68 20.51 8.95
CA ASN A 94 -22.58 19.06 9.12
C ASN A 94 -22.78 18.25 7.82
N ASN A 95 -22.21 18.73 6.70
CA ASN A 95 -22.22 17.99 5.43
C ASN A 95 -21.28 16.77 5.43
N GLY A 96 -20.42 16.64 6.45
CA GLY A 96 -19.44 15.57 6.57
C GLY A 96 -18.22 15.76 5.68
N SER A 97 -18.01 16.94 5.12
CA SER A 97 -16.87 17.28 4.26
C SER A 97 -15.89 18.17 5.01
N ILE A 98 -14.60 17.85 4.95
CA ILE A 98 -13.52 18.69 5.47
C ILE A 98 -12.34 18.66 4.51
N THR A 99 -11.53 19.70 4.57
CA THR A 99 -10.33 19.83 3.76
C THR A 99 -9.10 19.45 4.56
N PHE A 100 -8.35 18.49 4.05
CA PHE A 100 -7.11 17.97 4.61
C PHE A 100 -5.89 18.60 3.93
N THR A 101 -4.90 18.91 4.72
CA THR A 101 -3.59 19.33 4.21
C THR A 101 -2.67 18.13 3.99
N LYS A 102 -1.57 18.35 3.26
CA LYS A 102 -0.54 17.32 3.12
C LYS A 102 0.02 16.88 4.47
N ALA A 103 0.18 17.81 5.41
CA ALA A 103 0.74 17.53 6.74
C ALA A 103 -0.13 16.54 7.54
N ASP A 104 -1.44 16.58 7.37
CA ASP A 104 -2.37 15.65 8.04
C ASP A 104 -2.12 14.20 7.62
N PHE A 105 -1.85 13.98 6.35
CA PHE A 105 -1.55 12.66 5.80
C PHE A 105 -0.08 12.25 6.03
N ASP A 106 0.86 13.18 5.92
CA ASP A 106 2.28 12.90 6.20
C ASP A 106 2.49 12.42 7.64
N ALA A 107 1.68 12.88 8.60
CA ALA A 107 1.72 12.42 9.99
C ALA A 107 1.39 10.94 10.17
N LEU A 108 0.69 10.32 9.22
CA LEU A 108 0.33 8.90 9.25
C LEU A 108 1.46 7.99 8.72
N ILE A 109 2.37 8.54 7.90
CA ILE A 109 3.40 7.77 7.19
C ILE A 109 4.24 6.89 8.13
N PRO A 110 4.76 7.37 9.27
CA PRO A 110 5.55 6.51 10.16
C PRO A 110 4.77 5.29 10.69
N SER A 111 3.47 5.46 10.94
CA SER A 111 2.61 4.37 11.41
C SER A 111 2.30 3.37 10.30
N ILE A 112 2.15 3.83 9.06
CA ILE A 112 1.93 3.00 7.87
C ILE A 112 3.18 2.18 7.54
N LEU A 113 4.36 2.78 7.65
CA LEU A 113 5.63 2.09 7.38
C LEU A 113 6.04 1.12 8.49
N GLY A 114 5.55 1.32 9.73
CA GLY A 114 5.99 0.53 10.88
C GLY A 114 7.45 0.81 11.28
N ALA A 115 7.97 -0.01 12.18
CA ALA A 115 9.30 0.22 12.77
C ALA A 115 10.48 -0.21 11.87
N GLU A 116 10.22 -1.11 10.92
CA GLU A 116 11.28 -1.76 10.12
C GLU A 116 11.60 -1.02 8.82
N GLN A 117 10.78 -0.04 8.43
CA GLN A 117 10.92 0.69 7.18
C GLN A 117 11.23 2.17 7.43
N ALA A 118 12.42 2.62 7.01
CA ALA A 118 12.80 4.02 7.17
C ALA A 118 12.05 4.92 6.16
N VAL A 119 11.49 6.03 6.63
CA VAL A 119 10.71 6.98 5.81
C VAL A 119 11.50 7.48 4.58
N SER A 120 12.84 7.57 4.67
CA SER A 120 13.70 8.00 3.56
C SER A 120 13.72 7.02 2.38
N ASP A 121 13.44 5.75 2.62
CA ASP A 121 13.64 4.67 1.66
C ASP A 121 12.34 4.32 0.91
N TYR A 122 11.23 4.89 1.34
CA TYR A 122 9.91 4.60 0.80
C TYR A 122 9.14 5.88 0.45
N THR A 123 8.34 5.77 -0.60
CA THR A 123 7.33 6.77 -0.94
C THR A 123 5.95 6.23 -0.57
N VAL A 124 5.19 6.99 0.21
CA VAL A 124 3.80 6.68 0.56
C VAL A 124 2.89 7.64 -0.18
N THR A 125 1.93 7.09 -0.92
CA THR A 125 0.93 7.84 -1.67
C THR A 125 -0.47 7.34 -1.33
N PHE A 126 -1.45 8.23 -1.46
CA PHE A 126 -2.84 7.99 -1.05
C PHE A 126 -3.77 8.12 -2.25
N TYR A 127 -4.83 7.33 -2.26
CA TYR A 127 -5.76 7.21 -3.39
C TYR A 127 -7.19 7.04 -2.88
N THR A 128 -8.16 7.30 -3.76
CA THR A 128 -9.59 7.11 -3.48
C THR A 128 -10.15 5.79 -4.03
N SER A 129 -9.30 5.00 -4.71
CA SER A 129 -9.66 3.65 -5.17
C SER A 129 -8.47 2.69 -5.10
N SER A 130 -8.75 1.38 -4.98
CA SER A 130 -7.73 0.33 -5.00
C SER A 130 -7.05 0.21 -6.37
N ASP A 131 -7.80 0.43 -7.44
CA ASP A 131 -7.28 0.36 -8.81
C ASP A 131 -6.25 1.47 -9.06
N ASP A 132 -6.54 2.69 -8.60
CA ASP A 132 -5.61 3.82 -8.70
C ASP A 132 -4.35 3.58 -7.85
N ALA A 133 -4.50 3.04 -6.64
CA ALA A 133 -3.37 2.69 -5.78
C ALA A 133 -2.47 1.62 -6.43
N SER A 134 -3.05 0.59 -7.03
CA SER A 134 -2.31 -0.50 -7.68
C SER A 134 -1.58 -0.04 -8.95
N THR A 135 -2.17 0.88 -9.71
CA THR A 135 -1.62 1.38 -10.98
C THR A 135 -0.85 2.69 -10.84
N SER A 136 -0.78 3.27 -9.62
CA SER A 136 -0.16 4.57 -9.34
C SER A 136 -0.76 5.73 -10.16
N ASN A 137 -2.06 5.67 -10.43
CA ASN A 137 -2.79 6.70 -11.16
C ASN A 137 -3.65 7.54 -10.19
N ASN A 138 -3.93 8.79 -10.54
CA ASN A 138 -4.86 9.66 -9.81
C ASN A 138 -4.58 9.75 -8.29
N ALA A 139 -3.32 9.83 -7.89
CA ALA A 139 -2.97 10.04 -6.48
C ALA A 139 -3.66 11.30 -5.92
N ILE A 140 -4.06 11.24 -4.66
CA ILE A 140 -4.64 12.38 -3.95
C ILE A 140 -3.68 13.55 -3.99
N THR A 141 -4.17 14.70 -4.44
CA THR A 141 -3.45 15.98 -4.43
C THR A 141 -3.95 16.85 -3.28
N PHE A 142 -3.06 17.61 -2.66
CA PHE A 142 -3.39 18.44 -1.52
C PHE A 142 -3.48 19.94 -1.88
N PRO A 143 -4.41 20.71 -1.27
CA PRO A 143 -5.37 20.25 -0.26
C PRO A 143 -6.40 19.26 -0.85
N TYR A 144 -6.81 18.28 -0.03
CA TYR A 144 -7.80 17.26 -0.38
C TYR A 144 -9.07 17.48 0.43
N THR A 145 -10.20 17.62 -0.25
CA THR A 145 -11.52 17.68 0.39
C THR A 145 -12.25 16.36 0.16
N ASN A 146 -12.64 15.67 1.22
CA ASN A 146 -13.41 14.43 1.08
C ASN A 146 -14.83 14.75 0.55
N PRO A 147 -15.44 13.84 -0.20
CA PRO A 147 -16.80 14.02 -0.70
C PRO A 147 -17.80 14.31 0.43
N GLU A 148 -18.75 15.18 0.15
CA GLU A 148 -19.87 15.41 1.05
C GLU A 148 -20.69 14.13 1.26
N LYS A 149 -21.32 14.03 2.40
CA LYS A 149 -22.29 12.99 2.68
C LYS A 149 -23.48 13.10 1.72
N PRO A 150 -24.03 11.98 1.22
CA PRO A 150 -25.23 12.03 0.37
C PRO A 150 -26.39 12.75 1.07
N THR A 151 -27.10 13.60 0.34
CA THR A 151 -28.24 14.39 0.89
C THR A 151 -29.40 13.53 1.38
N THR A 152 -29.41 12.23 1.06
CA THR A 152 -30.35 11.24 1.58
C THR A 152 -30.04 10.79 3.01
N GLU A 153 -28.83 11.06 3.48
CA GLU A 153 -28.38 10.71 4.83
C GLU A 153 -28.71 11.83 5.84
N PRO A 154 -29.00 11.49 7.09
CA PRO A 154 -29.26 12.49 8.11
C PRO A 154 -28.07 13.41 8.38
N HIS A 155 -28.28 14.70 8.64
CA HIS A 155 -27.20 15.65 8.98
C HIS A 155 -26.35 15.23 10.19
N TRP A 156 -26.90 14.40 11.08
CA TRP A 156 -26.22 13.88 12.26
C TRP A 156 -25.51 12.53 12.00
N GLY A 157 -25.51 12.04 10.76
CA GLY A 157 -24.81 10.82 10.38
C GLY A 157 -23.30 11.07 10.21
N VAL A 158 -22.51 10.03 10.47
CA VAL A 158 -21.05 10.01 10.22
C VAL A 158 -20.81 9.88 8.72
N ASN A 159 -19.84 10.64 8.18
CA ASN A 159 -19.37 10.44 6.81
C ASN A 159 -18.07 9.63 6.81
N ILE A 160 -18.01 8.59 5.99
CA ILE A 160 -16.86 7.69 5.89
C ILE A 160 -16.33 7.69 4.46
N THR A 161 -15.06 8.01 4.30
CA THR A 161 -14.36 7.96 3.02
C THR A 161 -13.18 6.99 3.12
N GLU A 162 -13.16 5.96 2.29
CA GLU A 162 -12.02 5.02 2.23
C GLU A 162 -10.82 5.66 1.52
N ILE A 163 -9.65 5.53 2.11
CA ILE A 163 -8.37 5.97 1.55
C ILE A 163 -7.48 4.76 1.38
N PHE A 164 -7.06 4.50 0.16
CA PHE A 164 -6.14 3.43 -0.19
C PHE A 164 -4.71 3.93 -0.15
N VAL A 165 -3.80 3.09 0.31
CA VAL A 165 -2.41 3.44 0.55
C VAL A 165 -1.52 2.64 -0.38
N ARG A 166 -0.57 3.31 -1.05
CA ARG A 166 0.52 2.67 -1.77
C ARG A 166 1.83 3.01 -1.08
N VAL A 167 2.58 1.99 -0.72
CA VAL A 167 3.96 2.08 -0.21
C VAL A 167 4.88 1.55 -1.30
N GLU A 168 5.82 2.35 -1.77
CA GLU A 168 6.76 1.98 -2.82
C GLU A 168 8.20 2.19 -2.34
N ASN A 169 9.07 1.20 -2.54
CA ASN A 169 10.49 1.30 -2.24
C ASN A 169 11.19 2.13 -3.32
N ASN A 170 11.86 3.21 -2.91
CA ASN A 170 12.48 4.19 -3.82
C ASN A 170 13.63 3.61 -4.69
N THR A 171 14.23 2.50 -4.27
CA THR A 171 15.36 1.88 -4.97
C THR A 171 14.92 0.76 -5.91
N THR A 172 13.97 -0.07 -5.45
CA THR A 172 13.58 -1.29 -6.17
C THR A 172 12.31 -1.13 -6.98
N ALA A 173 11.52 -0.08 -6.72
CA ALA A 173 10.18 0.15 -7.25
C ALA A 173 9.18 -0.99 -6.93
N CYS A 174 9.52 -1.87 -5.98
CA CYS A 174 8.56 -2.82 -5.43
C CYS A 174 7.54 -2.07 -4.58
N PHE A 175 6.29 -2.47 -4.62
CA PHE A 175 5.23 -1.76 -3.91
C PHE A 175 4.21 -2.71 -3.26
N ASN A 176 3.49 -2.16 -2.28
CA ASN A 176 2.29 -2.73 -1.68
C ASN A 176 1.16 -1.70 -1.78
N ALA A 177 -0.03 -2.13 -2.20
CA ALA A 177 -1.21 -1.29 -2.35
C ALA A 177 -2.48 -1.95 -1.75
N ASP A 178 -2.30 -2.91 -0.83
CA ASP A 178 -3.39 -3.71 -0.25
C ASP A 178 -3.98 -3.09 1.02
N THR A 179 -3.36 -2.01 1.54
CA THR A 179 -3.76 -1.37 2.80
C THR A 179 -4.65 -0.16 2.55
N LYS A 180 -5.61 0.04 3.44
CA LYS A 180 -6.51 1.19 3.46
C LYS A 180 -6.86 1.57 4.90
N PHE A 181 -7.37 2.80 5.06
CA PHE A 181 -7.99 3.30 6.28
C PHE A 181 -9.20 4.17 5.94
N ASN A 182 -10.01 4.51 6.94
CA ASN A 182 -11.14 5.39 6.74
C ASN A 182 -10.85 6.80 7.29
N LEU A 183 -11.24 7.81 6.53
CA LEU A 183 -11.48 9.15 7.04
C LEU A 183 -12.91 9.17 7.58
N VAL A 184 -13.06 9.43 8.86
CA VAL A 184 -14.34 9.41 9.56
C VAL A 184 -14.66 10.82 10.03
N VAL A 185 -15.60 11.48 9.37
CA VAL A 185 -16.05 12.82 9.75
C VAL A 185 -17.34 12.71 10.56
N LYS A 186 -17.24 13.07 11.83
CA LYS A 186 -18.36 13.06 12.79
C LYS A 186 -19.04 14.43 12.82
N PRO A 187 -20.36 14.47 12.88
CA PRO A 187 -21.08 15.74 12.94
C PRO A 187 -20.78 16.50 14.24
N LYS A 188 -20.73 17.81 14.19
CA LYS A 188 -20.68 18.65 15.38
C LYS A 188 -22.00 18.51 16.17
N PRO A 189 -21.94 18.51 17.50
CA PRO A 189 -23.12 18.60 18.33
C PRO A 189 -23.86 19.91 18.03
N ILE A 190 -25.17 19.82 17.86
CA ILE A 190 -26.05 20.97 17.71
C ILE A 190 -26.61 21.31 19.08
N PHE A 191 -26.42 22.55 19.51
CA PHE A 191 -26.99 23.07 20.72
C PHE A 191 -28.20 23.99 20.36
N TYR A 192 -29.32 23.76 21.00
CA TYR A 192 -30.42 24.67 20.91
C TYR A 192 -30.35 25.60 22.12
N GLU A 193 -30.49 26.88 21.89
CA GLU A 193 -30.69 27.83 22.97
C GLU A 193 -32.04 27.49 23.67
N VAL A 194 -32.02 27.43 24.98
CA VAL A 194 -33.20 27.28 25.79
C VAL A 194 -33.58 28.67 26.29
N ASP A 195 -34.87 28.96 26.26
CA ASP A 195 -35.40 30.21 26.82
C ASP A 195 -35.01 30.32 28.30
N ASP A 196 -34.81 31.54 28.75
CA ASP A 196 -34.58 31.83 30.16
C ASP A 196 -35.73 31.30 31.01
N ILE A 197 -35.43 30.49 32.00
CA ILE A 197 -36.43 30.03 32.96
C ILE A 197 -36.62 31.15 33.98
N VAL A 198 -37.78 31.78 33.90
CA VAL A 198 -38.20 32.79 34.87
C VAL A 198 -39.09 32.14 35.91
N LEU A 199 -38.63 32.09 37.11
CA LEU A 199 -39.40 31.61 38.27
C LEU A 199 -39.85 32.81 39.11
N CYS A 200 -41.10 32.72 39.63
CA CYS A 200 -41.56 33.66 40.64
C CYS A 200 -41.11 33.13 42.01
N ASP A 201 -40.52 34.00 42.78
CA ASP A 201 -40.28 33.80 44.20
C ASP A 201 -41.58 33.84 44.92
N ASP A 202 -42.14 32.70 45.31
CA ASP A 202 -43.46 32.55 45.88
C ASP A 202 -43.51 32.81 47.40
N ASP A 203 -42.35 32.73 48.06
CA ASP A 203 -42.21 33.00 49.50
C ASP A 203 -41.47 34.29 49.83
N ARG A 204 -40.93 34.97 48.79
CA ARG A 204 -40.23 36.25 48.87
C ARG A 204 -38.96 36.23 49.71
N ASP A 205 -38.27 35.10 49.78
CA ASP A 205 -37.00 34.95 50.49
C ASP A 205 -35.77 35.30 49.63
N GLY A 206 -35.93 35.50 48.30
CA GLY A 206 -34.90 35.93 47.36
C GLY A 206 -33.99 34.79 46.91
N ILE A 207 -34.39 33.53 47.05
CA ILE A 207 -33.64 32.35 46.66
C ILE A 207 -34.30 31.61 45.49
#